data_29a1156e691b3ae900d428ac02be5e35
#
_entry.id   29a1156e691b3ae900d428ac02be5e35
#
_cell.length_a   1.000
_cell.length_b   1.000
_cell.length_c   1.000
_cell.angle_alpha   90.00
_cell.angle_beta   90.00
_cell.angle_gamma   90.00
#
_symmetry.space_group_name_H-M   'P 1'
#
loop_
_entity.id
_entity.type
_entity.pdbx_description
1 polymer ?
#
loop_
_entity_poly.entity_id
_entity_poly.type
_entity_poly.pdbx_seq_one_letter_code
_entity_poly.pdbx_strand_id
1 'polypeptide(L)'
;MLESPSTVSPAKDGVTMPEWNEKEFVSRARKGDMEACDALVRQYQERIYATVYHMTSNHEDAADLAQETFIKAFRKIDKFKGDSSFFTWLYRIAVNNTINFIRSKRRRVILSINQMDEEWDRGEELLGLVSKDTPRKNVDRHELQGILNAAMQKLSSNHRLVVTLHDVQGVPHEQIGEIMDCNTNTVRTRLHYARKQLQAHLSDYLKP
;
A
#
# COMPACT_ATOMS: atom_id res chain seq x y z
N MET A 1 -12.47 -25.96 23.76
CA MET A 1 -13.41 -24.86 24.04
C MET A 1 -12.53 -23.64 24.37
N LEU A 2 -12.28 -22.78 23.42
CA LEU A 2 -11.65 -21.48 23.62
C LEU A 2 -12.47 -20.48 22.80
N GLU A 3 -13.13 -19.62 23.53
CA GLU A 3 -14.08 -18.62 23.03
C GLU A 3 -13.34 -17.51 22.28
N SER A 4 -13.94 -17.08 21.20
CA SER A 4 -13.58 -15.90 20.41
C SER A 4 -13.87 -14.63 21.20
N PRO A 5 -13.02 -13.59 21.20
CA PRO A 5 -13.42 -12.30 21.72
C PRO A 5 -14.19 -11.53 20.66
N SER A 6 -15.50 -11.57 20.76
CA SER A 6 -16.41 -10.56 20.23
C SER A 6 -16.47 -9.37 21.19
N THR A 7 -16.80 -8.24 20.63
CA THR A 7 -17.47 -7.09 21.16
C THR A 7 -16.67 -5.81 21.22
N VAL A 8 -16.82 -5.07 20.12
CA VAL A 8 -16.73 -3.61 20.13
C VAL A 8 -18.00 -3.07 20.78
N SER A 9 -17.84 -2.26 21.83
CA SER A 9 -18.92 -1.59 22.55
C SER A 9 -19.77 -0.69 21.65
N PRO A 10 -21.10 -0.61 21.84
CA PRO A 10 -21.96 0.25 21.05
C PRO A 10 -21.82 1.70 21.49
N ALA A 11 -21.60 2.59 20.51
CA ALA A 11 -21.76 4.03 20.69
C ALA A 11 -23.22 4.35 21.00
N LYS A 12 -23.43 5.16 22.02
CA LYS A 12 -24.73 5.76 22.39
C LYS A 12 -25.09 6.77 21.31
N ASP A 13 -26.07 6.46 20.52
CA ASP A 13 -27.08 7.33 19.93
C ASP A 13 -27.81 6.49 18.89
N GLY A 14 -29.10 6.33 19.02
CA GLY A 14 -30.00 5.39 18.35
C GLY A 14 -30.18 5.56 16.83
N VAL A 15 -29.09 5.72 16.08
CA VAL A 15 -29.06 5.55 14.63
C VAL A 15 -28.42 4.18 14.38
N THR A 16 -29.25 3.19 14.12
CA THR A 16 -28.80 1.91 13.53
C THR A 16 -28.10 2.24 12.21
N MET A 17 -26.77 2.26 12.23
CA MET A 17 -25.99 2.33 11.00
C MET A 17 -26.45 1.15 10.13
N PRO A 18 -26.86 1.39 8.87
CA PRO A 18 -27.24 0.29 7.99
C PRO A 18 -26.06 -0.68 7.91
N GLU A 19 -26.38 -1.99 8.06
CA GLU A 19 -25.39 -3.06 7.97
C GLU A 19 -24.61 -2.89 6.66
N TRP A 20 -23.25 -2.84 6.75
CA TRP A 20 -22.40 -2.58 5.59
C TRP A 20 -22.63 -3.61 4.49
N ASN A 21 -23.19 -3.20 3.37
CA ASN A 21 -23.41 -4.03 2.19
C ASN A 21 -22.67 -3.46 0.98
N GLU A 22 -21.44 -3.94 0.74
CA GLU A 22 -20.60 -3.49 -0.38
C GLU A 22 -21.33 -3.51 -1.73
N LYS A 23 -22.07 -4.59 -2.03
CA LYS A 23 -22.77 -4.74 -3.32
C LYS A 23 -23.84 -3.68 -3.52
N GLU A 24 -24.55 -3.34 -2.47
CA GLU A 24 -25.59 -2.32 -2.49
C GLU A 24 -24.96 -0.93 -2.73
N PHE A 25 -23.94 -0.56 -1.96
CA PHE A 25 -23.25 0.72 -2.14
C PHE A 25 -22.62 0.85 -3.52
N VAL A 26 -22.00 -0.20 -4.04
CA VAL A 26 -21.47 -0.21 -5.42
C VAL A 26 -22.59 -0.03 -6.45
N SER A 27 -23.73 -0.70 -6.27
CA SER A 27 -24.87 -0.56 -7.18
C SER A 27 -25.44 0.87 -7.18
N ARG A 28 -25.55 1.51 -6.01
CA ARG A 28 -26.00 2.91 -5.86
C ARG A 28 -24.99 3.89 -6.45
N ALA A 29 -23.69 3.70 -6.17
CA ALA A 29 -22.62 4.54 -6.71
C ALA A 29 -22.58 4.49 -8.26
N ARG A 30 -22.84 3.32 -8.88
CA ARG A 30 -23.00 3.21 -10.34
C ARG A 30 -24.14 4.03 -10.92
N LYS A 31 -25.16 4.33 -10.12
CA LYS A 31 -26.29 5.20 -10.50
C LYS A 31 -26.03 6.68 -10.22
N GLY A 32 -24.82 7.03 -9.75
CA GLY A 32 -24.43 8.40 -9.44
C GLY A 32 -24.80 8.87 -8.03
N ASP A 33 -25.15 7.94 -7.13
CA ASP A 33 -25.46 8.26 -5.74
C ASP A 33 -24.17 8.67 -4.99
N MET A 34 -24.07 9.95 -4.64
CA MET A 34 -22.91 10.53 -3.98
C MET A 34 -22.72 10.01 -2.56
N GLU A 35 -23.82 9.74 -1.82
CA GLU A 35 -23.72 9.18 -0.47
C GLU A 35 -23.12 7.77 -0.49
N ALA A 36 -23.48 6.98 -1.49
CA ALA A 36 -22.88 5.67 -1.70
C ALA A 36 -21.40 5.76 -2.08
N CYS A 37 -21.00 6.73 -2.90
CA CYS A 37 -19.60 7.00 -3.22
C CYS A 37 -18.82 7.39 -1.95
N ASP A 38 -19.35 8.29 -1.13
CA ASP A 38 -18.73 8.71 0.13
C ASP A 38 -18.58 7.54 1.13
N ALA A 39 -19.58 6.67 1.21
CA ALA A 39 -19.52 5.47 2.05
C ALA A 39 -18.39 4.53 1.60
N LEU A 40 -18.24 4.32 0.29
CA LEU A 40 -17.13 3.53 -0.29
C LEU A 40 -15.77 4.19 -0.02
N VAL A 41 -15.66 5.52 -0.14
CA VAL A 41 -14.43 6.25 0.21
C VAL A 41 -14.07 6.02 1.68
N ARG A 42 -15.02 6.29 2.62
CA ARG A 42 -14.78 6.12 4.06
C ARG A 42 -14.35 4.70 4.42
N GLN A 43 -14.91 3.69 3.75
CA GLN A 43 -14.58 2.28 3.99
C GLN A 43 -13.15 1.92 3.57
N TYR A 44 -12.65 2.50 2.47
CA TYR A 44 -11.40 2.04 1.86
C TYR A 44 -10.24 3.05 1.90
N GLN A 45 -10.49 4.34 2.19
CA GLN A 45 -9.47 5.40 2.07
C GLN A 45 -8.24 5.14 2.94
N GLU A 46 -8.42 4.72 4.19
CA GLU A 46 -7.32 4.50 5.12
C GLU A 46 -6.41 3.35 4.63
N ARG A 47 -7.03 2.26 4.18
CA ARG A 47 -6.29 1.09 3.67
C ARG A 47 -5.58 1.38 2.36
N ILE A 48 -6.22 2.12 1.44
CA ILE A 48 -5.60 2.56 0.17
C ILE A 48 -4.43 3.49 0.47
N TYR A 49 -4.64 4.51 1.32
CA TYR A 49 -3.59 5.44 1.72
C TYR A 49 -2.40 4.70 2.33
N ALA A 50 -2.63 3.80 3.30
CA ALA A 50 -1.56 3.02 3.93
C ALA A 50 -0.77 2.19 2.90
N THR A 51 -1.46 1.53 1.95
CA THR A 51 -0.78 0.77 0.88
C THR A 51 0.12 1.68 0.04
N VAL A 52 -0.43 2.80 -0.41
CA VAL A 52 0.30 3.75 -1.25
C VAL A 52 1.46 4.38 -0.48
N TYR A 53 1.26 4.72 0.79
CA TYR A 53 2.32 5.25 1.66
C TYR A 53 3.47 4.26 1.83
N HIS A 54 3.19 2.98 2.12
CA HIS A 54 4.25 1.96 2.19
C HIS A 54 4.99 1.78 0.86
N MET A 55 4.35 2.05 -0.27
CA MET A 55 4.97 1.98 -1.58
C MET A 55 5.83 3.20 -1.91
N THR A 56 5.41 4.40 -1.53
CA THR A 56 6.06 5.68 -1.87
C THR A 56 6.97 6.23 -0.79
N SER A 57 6.71 5.91 0.48
CA SER A 57 7.32 6.49 1.70
C SER A 57 7.26 8.02 1.74
N ASN A 58 6.26 8.61 1.11
CA ASN A 58 6.02 10.04 1.10
C ASN A 58 4.53 10.31 1.33
N HIS A 59 4.21 11.14 2.31
CA HIS A 59 2.83 11.41 2.74
C HIS A 59 2.03 12.18 1.69
N GLU A 60 2.66 13.15 1.03
CA GLU A 60 2.05 13.97 -0.03
C GLU A 60 1.74 13.11 -1.25
N ASP A 61 2.75 12.41 -1.77
CA ASP A 61 2.57 11.45 -2.89
C ASP A 61 1.47 10.42 -2.56
N ALA A 62 1.40 9.94 -1.31
CA ALA A 62 0.42 8.94 -0.89
C ALA A 62 -1.01 9.51 -0.84
N ALA A 63 -1.18 10.74 -0.35
CA ALA A 63 -2.48 11.40 -0.31
C ALA A 63 -3.01 11.66 -1.73
N ASP A 64 -2.17 12.20 -2.61
CA ASP A 64 -2.52 12.51 -4.00
C ASP A 64 -2.91 11.23 -4.78
N LEU A 65 -2.09 10.19 -4.67
CA LEU A 65 -2.35 8.92 -5.36
C LEU A 65 -3.58 8.18 -4.81
N ALA A 66 -3.84 8.27 -3.50
CA ALA A 66 -5.05 7.73 -2.91
C ALA A 66 -6.30 8.45 -3.44
N GLN A 67 -6.28 9.78 -3.45
CA GLN A 67 -7.36 10.59 -4.02
C GLN A 67 -7.57 10.29 -5.52
N GLU A 68 -6.49 10.27 -6.30
CA GLU A 68 -6.53 9.94 -7.73
C GLU A 68 -7.11 8.53 -7.98
N THR A 69 -6.83 7.59 -7.08
CA THR A 69 -7.38 6.23 -7.15
C THR A 69 -8.90 6.24 -7.09
N PHE A 70 -9.50 6.94 -6.15
CA PHE A 70 -10.96 7.05 -6.03
C PHE A 70 -11.57 7.80 -7.22
N ILE A 71 -10.96 8.89 -7.65
CA ILE A 71 -11.41 9.60 -8.86
C ILE A 71 -11.42 8.66 -10.07
N LYS A 72 -10.37 7.89 -10.29
CA LYS A 72 -10.29 6.91 -11.39
C LYS A 72 -11.28 5.76 -11.22
N ALA A 73 -11.48 5.29 -9.98
CA ALA A 73 -12.44 4.24 -9.67
C ALA A 73 -13.86 4.69 -10.02
N PHE A 74 -14.31 5.83 -9.51
CA PHE A 74 -15.67 6.32 -9.78
C PHE A 74 -15.90 6.67 -11.25
N ARG A 75 -14.91 7.22 -11.95
CA ARG A 75 -15.00 7.43 -13.41
C ARG A 75 -15.14 6.13 -14.21
N LYS A 76 -14.74 4.99 -13.63
CA LYS A 76 -14.76 3.67 -14.27
C LYS A 76 -15.71 2.69 -13.60
N ILE A 77 -16.53 3.13 -12.64
CA ILE A 77 -17.37 2.24 -11.85
C ILE A 77 -18.36 1.46 -12.70
N ASP A 78 -18.80 2.01 -13.82
CA ASP A 78 -19.65 1.32 -14.80
C ASP A 78 -18.97 0.09 -15.41
N LYS A 79 -17.62 0.08 -15.46
CA LYS A 79 -16.82 -1.04 -15.98
C LYS A 79 -16.58 -2.14 -14.95
N PHE A 80 -16.94 -1.91 -13.69
CA PHE A 80 -16.86 -2.94 -12.66
C PHE A 80 -17.96 -3.98 -12.89
N LYS A 81 -17.58 -5.18 -13.34
CA LYS A 81 -18.52 -6.25 -13.69
C LYS A 81 -18.96 -7.11 -12.50
N GLY A 82 -18.23 -7.03 -11.37
CA GLY A 82 -18.49 -7.87 -10.20
C GLY A 82 -17.83 -9.26 -10.26
N ASP A 83 -16.92 -9.48 -11.20
CA ASP A 83 -16.13 -10.72 -11.34
C ASP A 83 -15.17 -10.93 -10.16
N SER A 84 -14.82 -9.86 -9.45
CA SER A 84 -14.05 -9.84 -8.20
C SER A 84 -14.76 -8.98 -7.16
N SER A 85 -14.26 -8.94 -5.90
CA SER A 85 -14.73 -7.96 -4.93
C SER A 85 -14.40 -6.54 -5.38
N PHE A 86 -15.22 -5.56 -4.95
CA PHE A 86 -14.92 -4.13 -5.21
C PHE A 86 -13.56 -3.75 -4.62
N PHE A 87 -13.23 -4.29 -3.44
CA PHE A 87 -11.92 -4.17 -2.83
C PHE A 87 -10.79 -4.55 -3.80
N THR A 88 -10.82 -5.76 -4.38
CA THR A 88 -9.79 -6.23 -5.31
C THR A 88 -9.67 -5.31 -6.53
N TRP A 89 -10.79 -4.91 -7.11
CA TRP A 89 -10.83 -4.03 -8.27
C TRP A 89 -10.26 -2.62 -7.95
N LEU A 90 -10.64 -2.05 -6.81
CA LEU A 90 -10.13 -0.75 -6.35
C LEU A 90 -8.62 -0.80 -6.10
N TYR A 91 -8.14 -1.87 -5.46
CA TYR A 91 -6.71 -2.07 -5.21
C TYR A 91 -5.91 -2.25 -6.50
N ARG A 92 -6.42 -2.90 -7.52
CA ARG A 92 -5.77 -2.95 -8.85
C ARG A 92 -5.56 -1.55 -9.42
N ILE A 93 -6.53 -0.65 -9.26
CA ILE A 93 -6.38 0.75 -9.69
C ILE A 93 -5.29 1.45 -8.88
N ALA A 94 -5.33 1.34 -7.54
CA ALA A 94 -4.36 1.96 -6.64
C ALA A 94 -2.93 1.50 -6.92
N VAL A 95 -2.72 0.18 -7.01
CA VAL A 95 -1.41 -0.43 -7.26
C VAL A 95 -0.86 -0.01 -8.61
N ASN A 96 -1.67 -0.05 -9.67
CA ASN A 96 -1.24 0.35 -11.01
C ASN A 96 -0.86 1.84 -11.07
N ASN A 97 -1.66 2.72 -10.43
CA ASN A 97 -1.32 4.14 -10.32
C ASN A 97 0.01 4.35 -9.61
N THR A 98 0.18 3.71 -8.45
CA THR A 98 1.38 3.84 -7.63
C THR A 98 2.63 3.32 -8.33
N ILE A 99 2.56 2.15 -8.96
CA ILE A 99 3.71 1.60 -9.72
C ILE A 99 4.08 2.51 -10.89
N ASN A 100 3.10 3.02 -11.63
CA ASN A 100 3.34 3.94 -12.74
C ASN A 100 3.96 5.25 -12.26
N PHE A 101 3.50 5.79 -11.14
CA PHE A 101 4.07 6.97 -10.50
C PHE A 101 5.53 6.74 -10.10
N ILE A 102 5.84 5.67 -9.39
CA ILE A 102 7.20 5.34 -8.96
C ILE A 102 8.13 5.18 -10.18
N ARG A 103 7.68 4.49 -11.23
CA ARG A 103 8.45 4.34 -12.47
C ARG A 103 8.68 5.68 -13.17
N SER A 104 7.68 6.55 -13.21
CA SER A 104 7.80 7.89 -13.80
C SER A 104 8.75 8.79 -12.99
N LYS A 105 8.64 8.77 -11.66
CA LYS A 105 9.52 9.52 -10.75
C LYS A 105 10.97 9.09 -10.94
N ARG A 106 11.24 7.78 -10.97
CA ARG A 106 12.57 7.23 -11.22
C ARG A 106 13.14 7.63 -12.58
N ARG A 107 12.35 7.59 -13.65
CA ARG A 107 12.79 8.02 -14.99
C ARG A 107 13.15 9.50 -15.01
N ARG A 108 12.36 10.37 -14.35
CA ARG A 108 12.67 11.80 -14.26
C ARG A 108 13.99 12.07 -13.55
N VAL A 109 14.25 11.36 -12.45
CA VAL A 109 15.52 11.48 -11.71
C VAL A 109 16.70 11.04 -12.60
N ILE A 110 16.60 9.91 -13.31
CA ILE A 110 17.67 9.45 -14.21
C ILE A 110 17.90 10.46 -15.35
N LEU A 111 16.84 11.01 -15.95
CA LEU A 111 16.97 12.01 -17.02
C LEU A 111 17.59 13.32 -16.49
N SER A 112 17.25 13.78 -15.29
CA SER A 112 17.87 14.97 -14.70
C SER A 112 19.34 14.75 -14.36
N ILE A 113 19.72 13.57 -13.90
CA ILE A 113 21.13 13.19 -13.67
C ILE A 113 21.88 13.18 -15.01
N ASN A 114 21.36 12.54 -16.05
CA ASN A 114 21.98 12.51 -17.38
C ASN A 114 22.08 13.90 -18.04
N GLN A 115 21.20 14.83 -17.71
CA GLN A 115 21.30 16.23 -18.17
C GLN A 115 22.31 17.06 -17.36
N MET A 116 22.65 16.62 -16.13
CA MET A 116 23.70 17.22 -15.31
C MET A 116 25.08 16.60 -15.56
N ASP A 117 25.13 15.39 -16.16
CA ASP A 117 26.33 14.56 -16.38
C ASP A 117 27.10 14.89 -17.66
N GLU A 118 26.99 16.10 -18.23
CA GLU A 118 28.12 16.60 -19.04
C GLU A 118 29.32 17.04 -18.16
N GLU A 119 29.21 17.03 -16.84
CA GLU A 119 30.28 17.48 -15.94
C GLU A 119 30.62 16.58 -14.72
N TRP A 120 29.93 15.46 -14.42
CA TRP A 120 30.31 14.64 -13.24
C TRP A 120 29.97 13.16 -13.34
N ASP A 121 31.02 12.38 -13.54
CA ASP A 121 31.13 10.94 -13.33
C ASP A 121 31.09 10.60 -11.81
N ARG A 122 29.89 10.37 -11.24
CA ARG A 122 29.66 9.64 -9.97
C ARG A 122 28.17 9.32 -9.75
N GLY A 123 27.70 8.24 -10.36
CA GLY A 123 26.30 7.79 -10.26
C GLY A 123 25.98 6.77 -9.15
N GLU A 124 26.80 6.60 -8.10
CA GLU A 124 26.55 5.56 -7.08
C GLU A 124 26.22 6.05 -5.65
N GLU A 125 26.26 7.34 -5.38
CA GLU A 125 26.23 7.85 -3.99
C GLU A 125 24.91 8.51 -3.54
N LEU A 126 23.88 8.59 -4.40
CA LEU A 126 22.60 9.24 -4.08
C LEU A 126 21.56 8.33 -3.41
N LEU A 127 21.92 7.08 -3.12
CA LEU A 127 21.10 6.13 -2.31
C LEU A 127 21.52 6.06 -0.83
N GLY A 128 22.47 6.89 -0.41
CA GLY A 128 23.19 6.77 0.86
C GLY A 128 22.91 7.82 1.94
N LEU A 129 21.90 8.68 1.83
CA LEU A 129 21.55 9.60 2.92
C LEU A 129 20.56 8.96 3.91
N VAL A 130 20.94 7.83 4.48
CA VAL A 130 20.38 7.36 5.75
C VAL A 130 21.47 7.49 6.79
N SER A 131 21.26 8.40 7.74
CA SER A 131 22.10 8.61 8.91
C SER A 131 22.51 7.28 9.56
N LYS A 132 23.83 7.08 9.72
CA LYS A 132 24.42 5.96 10.46
C LYS A 132 24.40 6.28 11.95
N ASP A 133 23.22 6.36 12.55
CA ASP A 133 23.12 6.32 14.01
C ASP A 133 22.62 4.95 14.41
N THR A 134 23.50 4.21 15.08
CA THR A 134 23.22 2.87 15.62
C THR A 134 22.35 3.03 16.85
N PRO A 135 21.10 2.53 16.87
CA PRO A 135 20.21 2.71 18.02
C PRO A 135 20.65 1.81 19.18
N ARG A 136 20.98 2.45 20.30
CA ARG A 136 21.12 1.77 21.60
C ARG A 136 19.74 1.64 22.26
N LYS A 137 19.42 0.44 22.73
CA LYS A 137 18.46 0.00 23.78
C LYS A 137 17.48 1.07 24.32
N ASN A 138 16.51 1.46 23.55
CA ASN A 138 15.21 2.09 23.79
C ASN A 138 14.79 2.77 22.50
N VAL A 139 14.56 1.96 21.47
CA VAL A 139 14.11 2.46 20.18
C VAL A 139 12.69 3.00 20.36
N ASP A 140 12.52 4.31 20.22
CA ASP A 140 11.21 4.92 20.20
C ASP A 140 10.40 4.34 19.03
N ARG A 141 9.09 4.24 19.20
CA ARG A 141 8.19 3.69 18.16
C ARG A 141 8.39 4.38 16.80
N HIS A 142 8.69 5.67 16.80
CA HIS A 142 8.98 6.45 15.58
C HIS A 142 10.29 6.03 14.91
N GLU A 143 11.32 5.75 15.68
CA GLU A 143 12.61 5.29 15.18
C GLU A 143 12.48 3.90 14.54
N LEU A 144 11.79 2.98 15.22
CA LEU A 144 11.51 1.63 14.69
C LEU A 144 10.71 1.69 13.39
N GLN A 145 9.74 2.59 13.29
CA GLN A 145 8.96 2.80 12.09
C GLN A 145 9.81 3.35 10.95
N GLY A 146 10.74 4.26 11.26
CA GLY A 146 11.71 4.78 10.29
C GLY A 146 12.63 3.70 9.75
N ILE A 147 13.17 2.84 10.60
CA ILE A 147 14.02 1.70 10.24
C ILE A 147 13.28 0.72 9.34
N LEU A 148 12.04 0.36 9.72
CA LEU A 148 11.21 -0.55 8.92
C LEU A 148 10.89 0.04 7.55
N ASN A 149 10.53 1.33 7.48
CA ASN A 149 10.26 2.01 6.22
C ASN A 149 11.52 2.04 5.33
N ALA A 150 12.68 2.34 5.89
CA ALA A 150 13.94 2.32 5.15
C ALA A 150 14.27 0.90 4.59
N ALA A 151 14.04 -0.15 5.39
CA ALA A 151 14.22 -1.53 4.94
C ALA A 151 13.21 -1.89 3.83
N MET A 152 11.95 -1.47 3.95
CA MET A 152 10.92 -1.65 2.94
C MET A 152 11.28 -0.97 1.61
N GLN A 153 11.89 0.23 1.65
CA GLN A 153 12.31 0.95 0.44
C GLN A 153 13.43 0.24 -0.33
N LYS A 154 14.24 -0.59 0.32
CA LYS A 154 15.27 -1.41 -0.33
C LYS A 154 14.70 -2.61 -1.11
N LEU A 155 13.45 -2.97 -0.87
CA LEU A 155 12.77 -4.03 -1.63
C LEU A 155 12.38 -3.56 -3.03
N SER A 156 12.32 -4.48 -3.99
CA SER A 156 11.65 -4.20 -5.27
C SER A 156 10.19 -3.84 -5.05
N SER A 157 9.57 -3.07 -5.96
CA SER A 157 8.17 -2.65 -5.85
C SER A 157 7.22 -3.85 -5.68
N ASN A 158 7.48 -4.99 -6.37
CA ASN A 158 6.65 -6.18 -6.24
C ASN A 158 6.82 -6.88 -4.88
N HIS A 159 8.05 -6.95 -4.37
CA HIS A 159 8.33 -7.53 -3.04
C HIS A 159 7.72 -6.67 -1.95
N ARG A 160 7.86 -5.34 -2.03
CA ARG A 160 7.27 -4.40 -1.09
C ARG A 160 5.76 -4.51 -1.08
N LEU A 161 5.13 -4.58 -2.26
CA LEU A 161 3.68 -4.70 -2.39
C LEU A 161 3.13 -5.96 -1.75
N VAL A 162 3.74 -7.14 -1.99
CA VAL A 162 3.24 -8.39 -1.39
C VAL A 162 3.35 -8.38 0.14
N VAL A 163 4.42 -7.80 0.70
CA VAL A 163 4.58 -7.64 2.16
C VAL A 163 3.52 -6.68 2.70
N THR A 164 3.32 -5.54 2.06
CA THR A 164 2.32 -4.55 2.48
C THR A 164 0.92 -5.15 2.48
N LEU A 165 0.53 -5.84 1.40
CA LEU A 165 -0.81 -6.41 1.30
C LEU A 165 -1.01 -7.59 2.28
N HIS A 166 -0.02 -8.49 2.38
CA HIS A 166 -0.17 -9.68 3.21
C HIS A 166 0.15 -9.44 4.69
N ASP A 167 1.37 -8.94 4.98
CA ASP A 167 1.88 -8.87 6.36
C ASP A 167 1.33 -7.66 7.13
N VAL A 168 1.09 -6.54 6.43
CA VAL A 168 0.55 -5.32 7.06
C VAL A 168 -0.98 -5.30 7.05
N GLN A 169 -1.62 -5.72 5.95
CA GLN A 169 -3.07 -5.57 5.78
C GLN A 169 -3.85 -6.88 5.87
N GLY A 170 -3.19 -8.02 6.00
CA GLY A 170 -3.84 -9.33 6.15
C GLY A 170 -4.58 -9.82 4.91
N VAL A 171 -4.26 -9.31 3.72
CA VAL A 171 -4.92 -9.71 2.47
C VAL A 171 -4.54 -11.16 2.11
N PRO A 172 -5.50 -12.06 1.82
CA PRO A 172 -5.22 -13.43 1.41
C PRO A 172 -4.43 -13.52 0.10
N HIS A 173 -3.60 -14.57 -0.04
CA HIS A 173 -2.74 -14.75 -1.22
C HIS A 173 -3.50 -14.76 -2.55
N GLU A 174 -4.70 -15.34 -2.56
CA GLU A 174 -5.58 -15.43 -3.73
C GLU A 174 -5.96 -14.01 -4.20
N GLN A 175 -6.42 -13.16 -3.29
CA GLN A 175 -6.77 -11.78 -3.60
C GLN A 175 -5.55 -10.94 -4.02
N ILE A 176 -4.38 -11.18 -3.39
CA ILE A 176 -3.13 -10.54 -3.82
C ILE A 176 -2.78 -10.97 -5.25
N GLY A 177 -2.96 -12.24 -5.59
CA GLY A 177 -2.79 -12.76 -6.95
C GLY A 177 -3.66 -12.02 -7.96
N GLU A 178 -4.94 -11.82 -7.64
CA GLU A 178 -5.86 -11.03 -8.44
C GLU A 178 -5.43 -9.56 -8.57
N ILE A 179 -5.05 -8.91 -7.44
CA ILE A 179 -4.59 -7.50 -7.43
C ILE A 179 -3.36 -7.32 -8.31
N MET A 180 -2.40 -8.26 -8.26
CA MET A 180 -1.11 -8.17 -8.94
C MET A 180 -1.08 -8.84 -10.31
N ASP A 181 -2.20 -9.39 -10.76
CA ASP A 181 -2.33 -10.14 -12.01
C ASP A 181 -1.29 -11.27 -12.11
N CYS A 182 -1.21 -12.11 -11.08
CA CYS A 182 -0.31 -13.25 -11.04
C CYS A 182 -0.92 -14.42 -10.24
N ASN A 183 -0.38 -15.63 -10.44
CA ASN A 183 -0.87 -16.78 -9.70
C ASN A 183 -0.43 -16.76 -8.22
N THR A 184 -1.18 -17.48 -7.38
CA THR A 184 -0.96 -17.55 -5.93
C THR A 184 0.43 -18.09 -5.56
N ASN A 185 1.01 -19.00 -6.36
CA ASN A 185 2.36 -19.49 -6.12
C ASN A 185 3.41 -18.39 -6.33
N THR A 186 3.20 -17.52 -7.32
CA THR A 186 4.06 -16.34 -7.52
C THR A 186 3.98 -15.40 -6.32
N VAL A 187 2.79 -15.18 -5.75
CA VAL A 187 2.62 -14.39 -4.52
C VAL A 187 3.41 -14.99 -3.37
N ARG A 188 3.25 -16.29 -3.12
CA ARG A 188 3.98 -17.00 -2.04
C ARG A 188 5.49 -16.91 -2.21
N THR A 189 5.98 -17.12 -3.43
CA THR A 189 7.42 -17.02 -3.74
C THR A 189 7.94 -15.60 -3.52
N ARG A 190 7.24 -14.58 -4.01
CA ARG A 190 7.61 -13.17 -3.80
C ARG A 190 7.62 -12.82 -2.31
N LEU A 191 6.62 -13.26 -1.56
CA LEU A 191 6.53 -13.01 -0.12
C LEU A 191 7.68 -13.68 0.64
N HIS A 192 8.01 -14.93 0.30
CA HIS A 192 9.16 -15.63 0.89
C HIS A 192 10.47 -14.86 0.68
N TYR A 193 10.77 -14.47 -0.55
CA TYR A 193 12.00 -13.72 -0.85
C TYR A 193 11.99 -12.31 -0.26
N ALA A 194 10.84 -11.64 -0.25
CA ALA A 194 10.69 -10.32 0.35
C ALA A 194 10.99 -10.36 1.86
N ARG A 195 10.44 -11.33 2.58
CA ARG A 195 10.72 -11.52 4.02
C ARG A 195 12.20 -11.83 4.28
N LYS A 196 12.82 -12.67 3.44
CA LYS A 196 14.26 -12.97 3.54
C LYS A 196 15.13 -11.72 3.34
N GLN A 197 14.78 -10.88 2.36
CA GLN A 197 15.46 -9.61 2.13
C GLN A 197 15.24 -8.62 3.30
N LEU A 198 14.01 -8.51 3.83
CA LEU A 198 13.74 -7.68 5.01
C LEU A 198 14.55 -8.14 6.22
N GLN A 199 14.59 -9.44 6.49
CA GLN A 199 15.39 -10.00 7.58
C GLN A 199 16.88 -9.63 7.43
N ALA A 200 17.43 -9.71 6.21
CA ALA A 200 18.80 -9.31 5.94
C ALA A 200 19.01 -7.80 6.17
N HIS A 201 18.07 -6.94 5.73
CA HIS A 201 18.17 -5.49 5.93
C HIS A 201 17.97 -5.05 7.38
N LEU A 202 17.27 -5.86 8.20
CA LEU A 202 17.03 -5.59 9.61
C LEU A 202 17.99 -6.34 10.53
N SER A 203 18.93 -7.14 9.99
CA SER A 203 19.81 -8.01 10.77
C SER A 203 20.62 -7.27 11.84
N ASP A 204 21.06 -6.04 11.54
CA ASP A 204 21.87 -5.23 12.46
C ASP A 204 21.06 -4.70 13.66
N TYR A 205 19.73 -4.62 13.50
CA TYR A 205 18.79 -4.19 14.54
C TYR A 205 18.19 -5.36 15.33
N LEU A 206 18.26 -6.59 14.78
CA LEU A 206 17.72 -7.80 15.38
C LEU A 206 18.78 -8.58 16.20
N LYS A 207 20.05 -8.17 16.14
CA LYS A 207 21.09 -8.75 16.99
C LYS A 207 20.92 -8.24 18.42
N PRO A 208 20.88 -9.14 19.42
CA PRO A 208 20.72 -8.80 20.82
C PRO A 208 21.89 -7.95 21.35
#